data_92e15dab9ba3e63c52faeb87f3271a9e
#
_entry.id   92e15dab9ba3e63c52faeb87f3271a9e
#
_cell.length_a   1.000
_cell.length_b   1.000
_cell.length_c   1.000
_cell.angle_alpha   90.00
_cell.angle_beta   90.00
_cell.angle_gamma   90.00
#
_symmetry.space_group_name_H-M   'P 1'
#
loop_
_entity.id
_entity.type
_entity.pdbx_description
1 polymer ?
#
loop_
_entity_poly.entity_id
_entity_poly.type
_entity_poly.pdbx_seq_one_letter_code
_entity_poly.pdbx_strand_id
1 'polypeptide(L)'
;MENRPIIKKEQVETVYDSRFIKVFDLQYEPGKHYFDATRRSKDHLAAVKSDEEFKQMLPDAVSCVVVLKVKGQEPRLCLSREYRYPAGQFLLSVPAGLLDPEDAAEENPVFHAAIRELREETGIALEESDSIRLVNPLVFSTPGMTDESNALVQITLNREEMPRVSQEGAVGTECFDGFLLLTQEEAQKILKDGVDDQGLFYPLYTWAAMMCFVTEIWE
;
A
#
# COMPACT_ATOMS: atom_id res chain seq x y z
N MET A 1 -7.86 -21.49 -20.04
CA MET A 1 -8.18 -22.07 -18.72
C MET A 1 -9.69 -22.34 -18.70
N GLU A 2 -10.10 -23.54 -19.10
CA GLU A 2 -11.52 -23.85 -19.38
C GLU A 2 -12.39 -24.09 -18.13
N ASN A 3 -11.84 -24.11 -16.92
CA ASN A 3 -12.59 -24.48 -15.69
C ASN A 3 -12.44 -23.49 -14.51
N ARG A 4 -12.27 -22.19 -14.76
CA ARG A 4 -12.32 -21.23 -13.66
C ARG A 4 -13.78 -20.91 -13.31
N PRO A 5 -14.14 -20.78 -12.03
CA PRO A 5 -15.41 -20.19 -11.64
C PRO A 5 -15.55 -18.77 -12.24
N ILE A 6 -16.70 -18.47 -12.80
CA ILE A 6 -17.04 -17.14 -13.29
C ILE A 6 -18.14 -16.60 -12.39
N ILE A 7 -17.86 -15.50 -11.70
CA ILE A 7 -18.82 -14.82 -10.84
C ILE A 7 -19.49 -13.73 -11.66
N LYS A 8 -20.81 -13.82 -11.80
CA LYS A 8 -21.62 -12.81 -12.48
C LYS A 8 -22.21 -11.84 -11.46
N LYS A 9 -22.48 -10.61 -11.87
CA LYS A 9 -23.08 -9.57 -11.00
C LYS A 9 -24.39 -10.02 -10.33
N GLU A 10 -25.18 -10.85 -11.00
CA GLU A 10 -26.43 -11.39 -10.47
C GLU A 10 -26.22 -12.43 -9.34
N GLN A 11 -25.02 -12.99 -9.25
CA GLN A 11 -24.62 -13.96 -8.23
C GLN A 11 -23.98 -13.32 -7.00
N VAL A 12 -23.94 -11.99 -6.95
CA VAL A 12 -23.39 -11.24 -5.84
C VAL A 12 -24.53 -10.69 -4.99
N GLU A 13 -24.54 -11.01 -3.70
CA GLU A 13 -25.49 -10.45 -2.74
C GLU A 13 -24.77 -9.51 -1.76
N THR A 14 -25.44 -8.41 -1.39
CA THR A 14 -24.93 -7.48 -0.38
C THR A 14 -25.26 -8.02 1.00
N VAL A 15 -24.24 -8.32 1.79
CA VAL A 15 -24.37 -8.76 3.19
C VAL A 15 -24.32 -7.58 4.14
N TYR A 16 -23.40 -6.65 3.87
CA TYR A 16 -23.23 -5.43 4.66
C TYR A 16 -22.79 -4.28 3.74
N ASP A 17 -23.33 -3.09 3.95
CA ASP A 17 -22.96 -1.89 3.20
C ASP A 17 -22.86 -0.70 4.14
N SER A 18 -21.66 -0.10 4.20
CA SER A 18 -21.40 1.13 4.92
C SER A 18 -20.57 2.09 4.06
N ARG A 19 -20.36 3.30 4.58
CA ARG A 19 -19.50 4.28 3.90
C ARG A 19 -18.07 3.79 3.70
N PHE A 20 -17.53 2.99 4.64
CA PHE A 20 -16.11 2.64 4.70
C PHE A 20 -15.79 1.24 4.21
N ILE A 21 -16.69 0.30 4.47
CA ILE A 21 -16.52 -1.12 4.12
C ILE A 21 -17.85 -1.73 3.71
N LYS A 22 -17.79 -2.63 2.75
CA LYS A 22 -18.89 -3.46 2.29
C LYS A 22 -18.51 -4.92 2.39
N VAL A 23 -19.49 -5.78 2.54
CA VAL A 23 -19.29 -7.22 2.48
C VAL A 23 -20.28 -7.80 1.47
N PHE A 24 -19.75 -8.54 0.51
CA PHE A 24 -20.55 -9.24 -0.50
C PHE A 24 -20.41 -10.75 -0.36
N ASP A 25 -21.48 -11.44 -0.63
CA ASP A 25 -21.53 -12.89 -0.82
C ASP A 25 -21.43 -13.20 -2.32
N LEU A 26 -20.35 -13.83 -2.70
CA LEU A 26 -20.09 -14.27 -4.07
C LEU A 26 -20.57 -15.71 -4.24
N GLN A 27 -21.76 -15.90 -4.82
CA GLN A 27 -22.34 -17.24 -5.02
C GLN A 27 -21.79 -17.87 -6.30
N TYR A 28 -20.61 -18.45 -6.22
CA TYR A 28 -19.87 -18.95 -7.39
C TYR A 28 -20.43 -20.25 -7.99
N GLU A 29 -21.22 -21.03 -7.21
CA GLU A 29 -21.98 -22.19 -7.64
C GLU A 29 -23.25 -22.33 -6.77
N PRO A 30 -24.26 -23.08 -7.18
CA PRO A 30 -25.46 -23.31 -6.36
C PRO A 30 -25.14 -23.81 -4.95
N GLY A 31 -25.49 -23.02 -3.93
CA GLY A 31 -25.25 -23.32 -2.53
C GLY A 31 -23.80 -23.19 -2.07
N LYS A 32 -22.91 -22.61 -2.90
CA LYS A 32 -21.51 -22.30 -2.53
C LYS A 32 -21.28 -20.82 -2.49
N HIS A 33 -20.72 -20.36 -1.41
CA HIS A 33 -20.56 -18.97 -1.03
C HIS A 33 -19.10 -18.63 -0.76
N TYR A 34 -18.68 -17.41 -1.15
CA TYR A 34 -17.41 -16.82 -0.77
C TYR A 34 -17.62 -15.37 -0.39
N PHE A 35 -17.09 -14.93 0.73
CA PHE A 35 -17.31 -13.57 1.21
C PHE A 35 -16.13 -12.67 0.87
N ASP A 36 -16.44 -11.49 0.35
CA ASP A 36 -15.47 -10.46 0.00
C ASP A 36 -15.76 -9.19 0.81
N ALA A 37 -14.78 -8.76 1.60
CA ALA A 37 -14.82 -7.50 2.34
C ALA A 37 -14.07 -6.44 1.53
N THR A 38 -14.75 -5.40 1.05
CA THR A 38 -14.21 -4.46 0.07
C THR A 38 -14.61 -3.01 0.34
N ARG A 39 -13.86 -2.06 -0.24
CA ARG A 39 -14.28 -0.65 -0.36
C ARG A 39 -15.08 -0.39 -1.63
N ARG A 40 -14.99 -1.28 -2.60
CA ARG A 40 -15.61 -1.14 -3.92
C ARG A 40 -17.13 -1.29 -3.83
N SER A 41 -17.82 -0.72 -4.82
CA SER A 41 -19.24 -1.02 -5.03
C SER A 41 -19.39 -2.37 -5.73
N LYS A 42 -20.57 -2.96 -5.63
CA LYS A 42 -20.94 -4.24 -6.25
C LYS A 42 -20.54 -4.35 -7.73
N ASP A 43 -20.71 -3.26 -8.49
CA ASP A 43 -20.44 -3.23 -9.93
C ASP A 43 -18.94 -3.14 -10.26
N HIS A 44 -18.09 -2.82 -9.28
CA HIS A 44 -16.65 -2.61 -9.45
C HIS A 44 -15.78 -3.66 -8.76
N LEU A 45 -16.38 -4.70 -8.17
CA LEU A 45 -15.64 -5.83 -7.58
C LEU A 45 -14.69 -6.44 -8.61
N ALA A 46 -13.49 -6.82 -8.16
CA ALA A 46 -12.53 -7.49 -9.01
C ALA A 46 -13.09 -8.83 -9.56
N ALA A 47 -13.90 -9.52 -8.76
CA ALA A 47 -14.48 -10.81 -9.08
C ALA A 47 -15.46 -10.79 -10.27
N VAL A 48 -16.09 -9.64 -10.58
CA VAL A 48 -17.09 -9.52 -11.65
C VAL A 48 -16.56 -8.87 -12.93
N LYS A 49 -15.26 -8.55 -12.96
CA LYS A 49 -14.61 -7.94 -14.13
C LYS A 49 -14.32 -8.97 -15.21
N SER A 50 -14.41 -8.55 -16.48
CA SER A 50 -13.82 -9.28 -17.61
C SER A 50 -12.30 -9.34 -17.49
N ASP A 51 -11.65 -10.21 -18.27
CA ASP A 51 -10.19 -10.32 -18.26
C ASP A 51 -9.51 -9.02 -18.72
N GLU A 52 -10.13 -8.32 -19.64
CA GLU A 52 -9.66 -7.01 -20.15
C GLU A 52 -9.78 -5.94 -19.08
N GLU A 53 -10.94 -5.83 -18.42
CA GLU A 53 -11.15 -4.88 -17.32
C GLU A 53 -10.25 -5.17 -16.13
N PHE A 54 -10.02 -6.46 -15.81
CA PHE A 54 -9.15 -6.86 -14.72
C PHE A 54 -7.69 -6.43 -14.95
N LYS A 55 -7.19 -6.56 -16.18
CA LYS A 55 -5.82 -6.15 -16.56
C LYS A 55 -5.64 -4.63 -16.56
N GLN A 56 -6.72 -3.88 -16.62
CA GLN A 56 -6.72 -2.41 -16.66
C GLN A 56 -7.19 -1.78 -15.33
N MET A 57 -7.36 -2.60 -14.28
CA MET A 57 -7.75 -2.09 -12.97
C MET A 57 -6.72 -1.08 -12.45
N LEU A 58 -7.22 0.00 -11.88
CA LEU A 58 -6.42 0.81 -10.95
C LEU A 58 -6.39 0.13 -9.58
N PRO A 59 -5.27 0.24 -8.86
CA PRO A 59 -5.20 -0.20 -7.47
C PRO A 59 -6.10 0.68 -6.59
N ASP A 60 -6.48 0.17 -5.41
CA ASP A 60 -7.25 0.95 -4.44
C ASP A 60 -6.38 1.93 -3.66
N ALA A 61 -5.09 1.61 -3.54
CA ALA A 61 -4.13 2.36 -2.74
C ALA A 61 -2.72 2.32 -3.35
N VAL A 62 -1.83 3.12 -2.79
CA VAL A 62 -0.39 3.07 -3.03
C VAL A 62 0.35 2.76 -1.74
N SER A 63 1.48 2.05 -1.86
CA SER A 63 2.44 1.83 -0.78
C SER A 63 3.83 2.26 -1.28
N CYS A 64 4.48 3.17 -0.56
CA CYS A 64 5.67 3.84 -1.03
C CYS A 64 6.94 3.26 -0.40
N VAL A 65 7.85 2.75 -1.23
CA VAL A 65 9.22 2.38 -0.82
C VAL A 65 10.06 3.64 -0.89
N VAL A 66 10.16 4.37 0.22
CA VAL A 66 10.85 5.66 0.28
C VAL A 66 12.30 5.46 0.71
N VAL A 67 13.23 5.67 -0.22
CA VAL A 67 14.67 5.56 0.02
C VAL A 67 15.29 6.94 0.09
N LEU A 68 15.87 7.26 1.22
CA LEU A 68 16.57 8.53 1.46
C LEU A 68 18.07 8.35 1.25
N LYS A 69 18.62 9.06 0.27
CA LYS A 69 20.05 9.14 -0.03
C LYS A 69 20.57 10.51 0.40
N VAL A 70 21.32 10.55 1.50
CA VAL A 70 21.97 11.77 1.99
C VAL A 70 23.44 11.72 1.64
N LYS A 71 23.98 12.82 1.14
CA LYS A 71 25.38 12.93 0.72
C LYS A 71 26.34 12.49 1.82
N GLY A 72 27.21 11.54 1.48
CA GLY A 72 28.21 11.01 2.41
C GLY A 72 27.67 10.07 3.48
N GLN A 73 26.41 9.67 3.41
CA GLN A 73 25.79 8.68 4.30
C GLN A 73 25.29 7.49 3.49
N GLU A 74 25.10 6.36 4.15
CA GLU A 74 24.44 5.20 3.56
C GLU A 74 22.95 5.47 3.33
N PRO A 75 22.34 4.88 2.27
CA PRO A 75 20.92 4.98 2.02
C PRO A 75 20.09 4.45 3.19
N ARG A 76 18.91 5.05 3.40
CA ARG A 76 17.99 4.64 4.46
C ARG A 76 16.59 4.46 3.92
N LEU A 77 15.92 3.40 4.36
CA LEU A 77 14.49 3.20 4.12
C LEU A 77 13.70 4.00 5.17
N CYS A 78 12.81 4.87 4.70
CA CYS A 78 11.94 5.67 5.56
C CYS A 78 10.66 4.90 5.86
N LEU A 79 10.42 4.63 7.13
CA LEU A 79 9.22 3.99 7.67
C LEU A 79 8.66 4.85 8.81
N SER A 80 7.37 4.64 9.12
CA SER A 80 6.70 5.24 10.26
C SER A 80 6.07 4.18 11.17
N ARG A 81 5.75 4.55 12.42
CA ARG A 81 4.90 3.73 13.29
C ARG A 81 3.49 4.25 13.23
N GLU A 82 2.59 3.49 12.66
CA GLU A 82 1.20 3.85 12.48
C GLU A 82 0.29 2.95 13.31
N TYR A 83 -0.67 3.54 14.02
CA TYR A 83 -1.65 2.78 14.79
C TYR A 83 -2.66 2.12 13.87
N ARG A 84 -2.62 0.80 13.79
CA ARG A 84 -3.56 0.00 13.00
C ARG A 84 -4.68 -0.51 13.89
N TYR A 85 -5.85 0.15 13.81
CA TYR A 85 -7.02 -0.16 14.63
C TYR A 85 -7.41 -1.65 14.65
N PRO A 86 -7.41 -2.39 13.51
CA PRO A 86 -7.71 -3.82 13.54
C PRO A 86 -6.67 -4.68 14.27
N ALA A 87 -5.43 -4.22 14.35
CA ALA A 87 -4.36 -4.89 15.08
C ALA A 87 -4.25 -4.43 16.55
N GLY A 88 -4.82 -3.26 16.89
CA GLY A 88 -4.76 -2.66 18.20
C GLY A 88 -3.34 -2.25 18.62
N GLN A 89 -2.46 -1.97 17.63
CA GLN A 89 -1.03 -1.70 17.86
C GLN A 89 -0.48 -0.68 16.88
N PHE A 90 0.60 -0.01 17.29
CA PHE A 90 1.47 0.73 16.37
C PHE A 90 2.34 -0.26 15.60
N LEU A 91 2.15 -0.34 14.30
CA LEU A 91 2.91 -1.22 13.42
C LEU A 91 3.86 -0.39 12.55
N LEU A 92 5.02 -0.97 12.28
CA LEU A 92 5.99 -0.39 11.36
C LEU A 92 5.41 -0.40 9.95
N SER A 93 5.18 0.78 9.38
CA SER A 93 4.45 0.98 8.11
C SER A 93 5.27 1.80 7.12
N VAL A 94 5.04 1.56 5.85
CA VAL A 94 5.48 2.45 4.76
C VAL A 94 4.49 3.60 4.61
N PRO A 95 4.88 4.77 4.08
CA PRO A 95 3.94 5.78 3.63
C PRO A 95 2.97 5.19 2.61
N ALA A 96 1.66 5.30 2.86
CA ALA A 96 0.65 4.62 2.07
C ALA A 96 -0.74 5.24 2.23
N GLY A 97 -1.51 5.33 1.15
CA GLY A 97 -2.88 5.77 1.23
C GLY A 97 -3.72 5.39 0.02
N LEU A 98 -5.01 5.67 0.11
CA LEU A 98 -5.97 5.35 -0.94
C LEU A 98 -5.79 6.28 -2.16
N LEU A 99 -6.10 5.76 -3.35
CA LEU A 99 -6.31 6.62 -4.51
C LEU A 99 -7.61 7.39 -4.34
N ASP A 100 -7.51 8.70 -4.31
CA ASP A 100 -8.68 9.57 -4.29
C ASP A 100 -9.26 9.77 -5.70
N PRO A 101 -10.53 10.18 -5.82
CA PRO A 101 -11.13 10.51 -7.12
C PRO A 101 -10.35 11.58 -7.90
N GLU A 102 -9.68 12.50 -7.20
CA GLU A 102 -8.83 13.53 -7.79
C GLU A 102 -7.57 12.92 -8.40
N ASP A 103 -6.94 11.97 -7.72
CA ASP A 103 -5.78 11.22 -8.24
C ASP A 103 -6.16 10.47 -9.53
N ALA A 104 -7.34 9.85 -9.57
CA ALA A 104 -7.83 9.08 -10.71
C ALA A 104 -8.06 9.92 -11.98
N ALA A 105 -8.16 11.25 -11.85
CA ALA A 105 -8.31 12.17 -12.96
C ALA A 105 -6.96 12.59 -13.60
N GLU A 106 -5.84 12.31 -12.93
CA GLU A 106 -4.51 12.66 -13.38
C GLU A 106 -3.97 11.68 -14.44
N GLU A 107 -2.99 12.12 -15.23
CA GLU A 107 -2.35 11.28 -16.26
C GLU A 107 -1.68 10.04 -15.65
N ASN A 108 -1.10 10.19 -14.45
CA ASN A 108 -0.43 9.14 -13.69
C ASN A 108 -1.02 9.02 -12.26
N PRO A 109 -2.22 8.44 -12.09
CA PRO A 109 -2.93 8.42 -10.82
C PRO A 109 -2.11 7.88 -9.64
N VAL A 110 -1.38 6.78 -9.90
CA VAL A 110 -0.57 6.10 -8.89
C VAL A 110 0.59 6.97 -8.41
N PHE A 111 1.26 7.69 -9.32
CA PHE A 111 2.35 8.58 -8.91
C PHE A 111 1.82 9.82 -8.21
N HIS A 112 0.68 10.35 -8.64
CA HIS A 112 0.05 11.49 -7.98
C HIS A 112 -0.28 11.14 -6.52
N ALA A 113 -0.97 10.04 -6.28
CA ALA A 113 -1.26 9.54 -4.94
C ALA A 113 0.02 9.31 -4.12
N ALA A 114 1.05 8.67 -4.69
CA ALA A 114 2.31 8.40 -3.98
C ALA A 114 3.04 9.68 -3.56
N ILE A 115 3.02 10.73 -4.38
CA ILE A 115 3.62 12.04 -4.07
C ILE A 115 2.84 12.76 -2.98
N ARG A 116 1.52 12.70 -3.03
CA ARG A 116 0.62 13.26 -2.03
C ARG A 116 0.84 12.60 -0.67
N GLU A 117 0.80 11.27 -0.60
CA GLU A 117 1.03 10.50 0.63
C GLU A 117 2.43 10.71 1.22
N LEU A 118 3.47 10.73 0.38
CA LEU A 118 4.82 11.10 0.83
C LEU A 118 4.79 12.44 1.58
N ARG A 119 4.16 13.44 1.00
CA ARG A 119 4.12 14.79 1.58
C ARG A 119 3.28 14.84 2.86
N GLU A 120 2.12 14.20 2.87
CA GLU A 120 1.18 14.20 4.01
C GLU A 120 1.79 13.47 5.20
N GLU A 121 2.34 12.27 4.99
CA GLU A 121 2.86 11.43 6.07
C GLU A 121 4.29 11.75 6.49
N THR A 122 5.12 12.38 5.64
CA THR A 122 6.53 12.65 5.97
C THR A 122 6.90 14.13 5.99
N GLY A 123 6.05 15.00 5.44
CA GLY A 123 6.35 16.42 5.25
C GLY A 123 7.37 16.70 4.13
N ILE A 124 7.86 15.67 3.41
CA ILE A 124 8.89 15.84 2.38
C ILE A 124 8.21 16.06 1.02
N ALA A 125 8.61 17.11 0.33
CA ALA A 125 8.26 17.34 -1.07
C ALA A 125 9.34 16.78 -2.00
N LEU A 126 8.93 16.35 -3.20
CA LEU A 126 9.87 15.95 -4.26
C LEU A 126 10.64 17.16 -4.80
N GLU A 127 11.90 16.94 -5.11
CA GLU A 127 12.81 17.87 -5.78
C GLU A 127 13.22 17.34 -7.15
N GLU A 128 13.80 18.18 -8.00
CA GLU A 128 14.25 17.79 -9.36
C GLU A 128 15.29 16.66 -9.36
N SER A 129 16.06 16.53 -8.28
CA SER A 129 17.06 15.48 -8.10
C SER A 129 16.47 14.12 -7.71
N ASP A 130 15.20 14.08 -7.34
CA ASP A 130 14.52 12.88 -6.86
C ASP A 130 14.01 12.04 -8.03
N SER A 131 13.70 10.78 -7.74
CA SER A 131 13.10 9.90 -8.72
C SER A 131 11.93 9.13 -8.15
N ILE A 132 10.94 8.89 -9.01
CA ILE A 132 9.77 8.06 -8.72
C ILE A 132 9.64 7.00 -9.81
N ARG A 133 9.36 5.76 -9.42
CA ARG A 133 9.12 4.68 -10.37
C ARG A 133 8.11 3.66 -9.83
N LEU A 134 7.45 2.99 -10.74
CA LEU A 134 6.55 1.91 -10.43
C LEU A 134 7.34 0.62 -10.21
N VAL A 135 7.23 0.04 -9.02
CA VAL A 135 7.80 -1.29 -8.70
C VAL A 135 6.83 -2.38 -9.14
N ASN A 136 5.55 -2.22 -8.79
CA ASN A 136 4.49 -3.12 -9.23
C ASN A 136 3.17 -2.32 -9.37
N PRO A 137 2.47 -2.43 -10.52
CA PRO A 137 1.25 -1.66 -10.76
C PRO A 137 0.07 -2.06 -9.89
N LEU A 138 0.01 -3.32 -9.47
CA LEU A 138 -1.09 -3.81 -8.65
C LEU A 138 -0.72 -5.15 -8.00
N VAL A 139 -0.77 -5.19 -6.68
CA VAL A 139 -0.69 -6.40 -5.86
C VAL A 139 -1.89 -6.46 -4.92
N PHE A 140 -2.47 -7.62 -4.75
CA PHE A 140 -3.56 -7.81 -3.78
C PHE A 140 -3.01 -7.94 -2.36
N SER A 141 -3.70 -7.32 -1.40
CA SER A 141 -3.34 -7.39 0.02
C SER A 141 -3.52 -8.79 0.60
N THR A 142 -4.76 -9.27 0.56
CA THR A 142 -5.18 -10.54 1.16
C THR A 142 -6.32 -11.14 0.33
N PRO A 143 -6.04 -11.66 -0.89
CA PRO A 143 -7.08 -12.06 -1.85
C PRO A 143 -7.93 -13.25 -1.41
N GLY A 144 -7.65 -13.83 -0.25
CA GLY A 144 -8.51 -14.80 0.42
C GLY A 144 -9.67 -14.19 1.24
N MET A 145 -9.71 -12.84 1.38
CA MET A 145 -10.75 -12.17 2.17
C MET A 145 -11.23 -10.86 1.54
N THR A 146 -10.40 -10.23 0.73
CA THR A 146 -10.65 -8.89 0.17
C THR A 146 -10.07 -8.78 -1.23
N ASP A 147 -10.71 -8.02 -2.09
CA ASP A 147 -10.20 -7.62 -3.38
C ASP A 147 -9.38 -6.31 -3.33
N GLU A 148 -9.04 -5.86 -2.13
CA GLU A 148 -8.18 -4.68 -1.95
C GLU A 148 -6.80 -4.88 -2.55
N SER A 149 -6.35 -3.88 -3.28
CA SER A 149 -5.10 -3.91 -4.03
C SER A 149 -4.29 -2.62 -3.86
N ASN A 150 -2.97 -2.74 -3.96
CA ASN A 150 -2.04 -1.62 -3.87
C ASN A 150 -1.08 -1.60 -5.07
N ALA A 151 -0.70 -0.40 -5.51
CA ALA A 151 0.52 -0.24 -6.28
C ALA A 151 1.72 -0.12 -5.34
N LEU A 152 2.84 -0.71 -5.71
CA LEU A 152 4.11 -0.49 -5.04
C LEU A 152 4.91 0.54 -5.84
N VAL A 153 5.19 1.68 -5.21
CA VAL A 153 5.90 2.80 -5.83
C VAL A 153 7.19 3.06 -5.05
N GLN A 154 8.30 3.14 -5.77
CA GLN A 154 9.55 3.57 -5.17
C GLN A 154 9.76 5.05 -5.38
N ILE A 155 10.18 5.72 -4.32
CA ILE A 155 10.60 7.13 -4.32
C ILE A 155 12.01 7.19 -3.75
N THR A 156 12.95 7.69 -4.54
CA THR A 156 14.33 7.93 -4.09
C THR A 156 14.53 9.42 -3.91
N LEU A 157 14.80 9.81 -2.68
CA LEU A 157 15.01 11.18 -2.26
C LEU A 157 16.52 11.46 -2.15
N ASN A 158 17.05 12.39 -2.95
CA ASN A 158 18.44 12.79 -2.92
C ASN A 158 18.60 14.11 -2.16
N ARG A 159 19.39 14.13 -1.10
CA ARG A 159 19.54 15.31 -0.21
C ARG A 159 21.01 15.57 0.11
N GLU A 160 21.38 16.86 0.21
CA GLU A 160 22.69 17.26 0.72
C GLU A 160 22.80 17.04 2.24
N GLU A 161 21.70 17.26 2.97
CA GLU A 161 21.59 17.09 4.42
C GLU A 161 20.34 16.28 4.77
N MET A 162 20.30 15.73 5.99
CA MET A 162 19.14 14.98 6.49
C MET A 162 17.91 15.88 6.53
N PRO A 163 16.83 15.57 5.78
CA PRO A 163 15.62 16.37 5.81
C PRO A 163 14.92 16.24 7.15
N ARG A 164 14.21 17.30 7.54
CA ARG A 164 13.29 17.21 8.67
C ARG A 164 12.08 16.43 8.22
N VAL A 165 11.80 15.32 8.87
CA VAL A 165 10.55 14.56 8.70
C VAL A 165 9.51 15.05 9.71
N SER A 166 8.24 15.10 9.29
CA SER A 166 7.13 15.58 10.10
C SER A 166 5.85 14.86 9.70
N GLN A 167 5.02 14.53 10.69
CA GLN A 167 3.69 13.93 10.52
C GLN A 167 2.57 14.97 10.77
N GLU A 168 2.88 16.25 10.70
CA GLU A 168 1.90 17.34 10.86
C GLU A 168 0.86 17.39 9.72
N GLY A 169 1.12 16.70 8.61
CA GLY A 169 0.19 16.56 7.48
C GLY A 169 -0.79 15.40 7.58
N ALA A 170 -0.67 14.55 8.62
CA ALA A 170 -1.56 13.42 8.84
C ALA A 170 -3.04 13.84 8.88
N VAL A 171 -3.90 13.07 8.24
CA VAL A 171 -5.32 13.42 8.07
C VAL A 171 -6.26 12.37 8.67
N GLY A 172 -7.44 12.80 9.05
CA GLY A 172 -8.53 11.90 9.47
C GLY A 172 -8.25 11.16 10.77
N THR A 173 -8.23 9.84 10.72
CA THR A 173 -8.02 8.94 11.88
C THR A 173 -6.59 8.40 11.98
N GLU A 174 -5.68 8.92 11.17
CA GLU A 174 -4.27 8.53 11.21
C GLU A 174 -3.64 8.91 12.54
N CYS A 175 -2.91 7.97 13.11
CA CYS A 175 -2.23 8.14 14.38
C CYS A 175 -0.84 7.52 14.28
N PHE A 176 0.18 8.36 14.34
CA PHE A 176 1.57 7.98 14.19
C PHE A 176 2.37 8.15 15.50
N ASP A 177 3.40 7.32 15.66
CA ASP A 177 4.37 7.37 16.75
C ASP A 177 5.82 7.42 16.20
N GLY A 178 6.10 8.45 15.39
CA GLY A 178 7.42 8.75 14.88
C GLY A 178 7.86 7.93 13.66
N PHE A 179 9.14 8.15 13.29
CA PHE A 179 9.78 7.57 12.11
C PHE A 179 10.89 6.61 12.47
N LEU A 180 11.13 5.64 11.58
CA LEU A 180 12.30 4.77 11.56
C LEU A 180 13.01 4.92 10.22
N LEU A 181 14.30 5.30 10.26
CA LEU A 181 15.16 5.40 9.08
C LEU A 181 16.14 4.23 9.11
N LEU A 182 15.78 3.11 8.48
CA LEU A 182 16.56 1.88 8.52
C LEU A 182 17.70 1.88 7.53
N THR A 183 18.87 1.46 7.98
CA THR A 183 19.97 1.02 7.11
C THR A 183 19.64 -0.34 6.48
N GLN A 184 20.40 -0.75 5.48
CA GLN A 184 20.24 -2.10 4.91
C GLN A 184 20.46 -3.20 5.96
N GLU A 185 21.45 -3.05 6.85
CA GLU A 185 21.73 -4.03 7.91
C GLU A 185 20.57 -4.15 8.90
N GLU A 186 20.01 -3.02 9.33
CA GLU A 186 18.84 -3.00 10.23
C GLU A 186 17.61 -3.62 9.58
N ALA A 187 17.31 -3.29 8.31
CA ALA A 187 16.22 -3.90 7.56
C ALA A 187 16.41 -5.41 7.39
N GLN A 188 17.63 -5.87 7.08
CA GLN A 188 17.96 -7.30 7.02
C GLN A 188 17.75 -8.01 8.36
N LYS A 189 18.11 -7.34 9.45
CA LYS A 189 17.90 -7.89 10.81
C LYS A 189 16.41 -8.09 11.09
N ILE A 190 15.59 -7.06 10.87
CA ILE A 190 14.12 -7.12 11.05
C ILE A 190 13.51 -8.23 10.19
N LEU A 191 13.94 -8.36 8.91
CA LEU A 191 13.49 -9.43 8.03
C LEU A 191 13.84 -10.84 8.53
N LYS A 192 15.03 -11.03 9.12
CA LYS A 192 15.47 -12.30 9.69
C LYS A 192 14.77 -12.64 11.00
N ASP A 193 14.56 -11.65 11.85
CA ASP A 193 13.93 -11.82 13.16
C ASP A 193 12.40 -12.01 13.02
N GLY A 194 11.79 -11.52 11.92
CA GLY A 194 10.36 -11.57 11.67
C GLY A 194 9.53 -10.60 12.54
N VAL A 195 10.20 -9.75 13.29
CA VAL A 195 9.63 -8.71 14.17
C VAL A 195 10.47 -7.44 14.04
N ASP A 196 9.86 -6.30 14.35
CA ASP A 196 10.58 -5.02 14.40
C ASP A 196 11.48 -4.88 15.64
N ASP A 197 12.08 -3.70 15.82
CA ASP A 197 12.96 -3.37 16.95
C ASP A 197 12.24 -3.34 18.32
N GLN A 198 10.89 -3.32 18.33
CA GLN A 198 10.07 -3.45 19.53
C GLN A 198 9.54 -4.89 19.74
N GLY A 199 9.88 -5.83 18.86
CA GLY A 199 9.39 -7.20 18.90
C GLY A 199 7.97 -7.37 18.38
N LEU A 200 7.45 -6.41 17.60
CA LEU A 200 6.11 -6.45 17.03
C LEU A 200 6.14 -6.95 15.57
N PHE A 201 5.06 -7.63 15.16
CA PHE A 201 4.85 -7.99 13.76
C PHE A 201 4.53 -6.75 12.93
N TYR A 202 4.82 -6.80 11.62
CA TYR A 202 4.62 -5.70 10.69
C TYR A 202 3.83 -6.11 9.44
N PRO A 203 3.20 -5.17 8.70
CA PRO A 203 2.40 -5.46 7.51
C PRO A 203 3.21 -6.06 6.37
N LEU A 204 2.51 -6.81 5.47
CA LEU A 204 3.10 -7.37 4.26
C LEU A 204 3.77 -6.31 3.36
N TYR A 205 3.18 -5.12 3.25
CA TYR A 205 3.77 -4.03 2.45
C TYR A 205 5.06 -3.49 3.04
N THR A 206 5.18 -3.45 4.36
CA THR A 206 6.43 -3.12 5.05
C THR A 206 7.50 -4.18 4.76
N TRP A 207 7.11 -5.46 4.81
CA TRP A 207 8.01 -6.56 4.41
C TRP A 207 8.45 -6.41 2.95
N ALA A 208 7.52 -6.12 2.03
CA ALA A 208 7.84 -5.92 0.62
C ALA A 208 8.80 -4.74 0.41
N ALA A 209 8.59 -3.62 1.11
CA ALA A 209 9.47 -2.46 1.04
C ALA A 209 10.89 -2.76 1.56
N MET A 210 11.00 -3.45 2.68
CA MET A 210 12.30 -3.89 3.20
C MET A 210 12.99 -4.86 2.23
N MET A 211 12.25 -5.80 1.63
CA MET A 211 12.81 -6.70 0.61
C MET A 211 13.28 -5.94 -0.62
N CYS A 212 12.51 -4.99 -1.12
CA CYS A 212 12.94 -4.11 -2.21
C CYS A 212 14.25 -3.39 -1.85
N PHE A 213 14.32 -2.84 -0.65
CA PHE A 213 15.46 -2.06 -0.17
C PHE A 213 16.73 -2.92 -0.02
N VAL A 214 16.64 -4.10 0.60
CA VAL A 214 17.82 -4.96 0.84
C VAL A 214 18.29 -5.71 -0.40
N THR A 215 17.44 -5.90 -1.40
CA THR A 215 17.80 -6.58 -2.66
C THR A 215 18.24 -5.59 -3.75
N GLU A 216 18.21 -4.29 -3.47
CA GLU A 216 18.65 -3.22 -4.38
C GLU A 216 17.90 -3.20 -5.73
N ILE A 217 16.71 -3.79 -5.82
CA ILE A 217 15.90 -3.72 -7.05
C ILE A 217 15.37 -2.31 -7.36
N TRP A 218 15.70 -1.37 -6.50
CA TRP A 218 15.39 0.04 -6.60
C TRP A 218 16.52 0.87 -7.27
N GLU A 219 17.67 0.30 -7.58
CA GLU A 219 18.81 0.94 -8.28
C GLU A 219 18.69 0.93 -9.82
#